data_b159a7ad4cb6ff6fc690ff81f5f2e3d8
#
_entry.id   b159a7ad4cb6ff6fc690ff81f5f2e3d8
#
_cell.length_a   1.000
_cell.length_b   1.000
_cell.length_c   1.000
_cell.angle_alpha   90.00
_cell.angle_beta   90.00
_cell.angle_gamma   90.00
#
_symmetry.space_group_name_H-M   'P 1'
#
loop_
_entity.id
_entity.type
_entity.pdbx_description
1 polymer ?
#
loop_
_entity_poly.entity_id
_entity_poly.type
_entity_poly.pdbx_seq_one_letter_code
_entity_poly.pdbx_strand_id
1 'polypeptide(L)'
;KIVGDHADKLGITIALEILNRFESCMINTLDEGIEFCERVGKNSVKLLLDTFHMNIEEIEDIPTVLRRAGDWVKHVHVGEANRMLPGQGHMDWAAIGQALRDINYDGKVVMEPFLLTGGEVGPAIKVWRDLSGNADAEKMDEMMAKAVCVLRSNLNA
;
A
#
# COMPACT_ATOMS: atom_id res chain seq x y z
N LYS A 1 -18.17 7.87 11.11
CA LYS A 1 -18.55 9.30 11.19
C LYS A 1 -17.94 10.00 12.39
N ILE A 2 -18.10 9.49 13.63
CA ILE A 2 -17.57 10.15 14.85
C ILE A 2 -16.09 10.47 14.75
N VAL A 3 -15.27 9.49 14.31
CA VAL A 3 -13.82 9.68 14.13
C VAL A 3 -13.53 10.67 13.00
N GLY A 4 -14.27 10.62 11.89
CA GLY A 4 -14.16 11.58 10.79
C GLY A 4 -14.51 13.01 11.22
N ASP A 5 -15.56 13.20 12.02
CA ASP A 5 -15.90 14.52 12.61
C ASP A 5 -14.76 15.08 13.47
N HIS A 6 -14.04 14.18 14.16
CA HIS A 6 -12.89 14.58 14.99
C HIS A 6 -11.67 14.94 14.12
N ALA A 7 -11.42 14.14 13.08
CA ALA A 7 -10.36 14.40 12.11
C ALA A 7 -10.55 15.73 11.38
N ASP A 8 -11.78 16.02 10.93
CA ASP A 8 -12.12 17.30 10.30
C ASP A 8 -11.79 18.50 11.23
N LYS A 9 -12.11 18.40 12.52
CA LYS A 9 -11.80 19.45 13.50
C LYS A 9 -10.31 19.67 13.72
N LEU A 10 -9.50 18.62 13.57
CA LEU A 10 -8.05 18.66 13.76
C LEU A 10 -7.29 18.94 12.46
N GLY A 11 -7.96 18.98 11.30
CA GLY A 11 -7.33 19.14 10.00
C GLY A 11 -6.42 17.98 9.62
N ILE A 12 -6.73 16.75 10.09
CA ILE A 12 -5.97 15.54 9.77
C ILE A 12 -6.78 14.64 8.82
N THR A 13 -6.07 13.85 8.02
CA THR A 13 -6.68 12.84 7.15
C THR A 13 -6.54 11.45 7.77
N ILE A 14 -7.64 10.69 7.75
CA ILE A 14 -7.65 9.26 8.06
C ILE A 14 -7.56 8.54 6.72
N ALA A 15 -6.50 7.78 6.50
CA ALA A 15 -6.35 6.92 5.35
C ALA A 15 -6.74 5.48 5.76
N LEU A 16 -7.89 5.01 5.27
CA LEU A 16 -8.38 3.67 5.52
C LEU A 16 -7.65 2.70 4.59
N GLU A 17 -6.96 1.72 5.15
CA GLU A 17 -6.31 0.68 4.37
C GLU A 17 -7.30 -0.36 3.88
N ILE A 18 -7.23 -0.65 2.59
CA ILE A 18 -8.00 -1.71 1.93
C ILE A 18 -7.14 -2.98 1.97
N LEU A 19 -7.59 -3.95 2.76
CA LEU A 19 -6.88 -5.21 2.97
C LEU A 19 -7.46 -6.33 2.09
N ASN A 20 -6.64 -7.34 1.78
CA ASN A 20 -7.12 -8.51 1.08
C ASN A 20 -8.07 -9.38 1.94
N ARG A 21 -8.86 -10.25 1.28
CA ARG A 21 -9.87 -11.12 1.91
C ARG A 21 -9.31 -12.12 2.93
N PHE A 22 -8.01 -12.39 2.91
CA PHE A 22 -7.37 -13.31 3.86
C PHE A 22 -7.02 -12.63 5.18
N GLU A 23 -6.99 -11.29 5.20
CA GLU A 23 -6.65 -10.46 6.35
C GLU A 23 -7.85 -9.67 6.89
N SER A 24 -8.81 -9.32 6.03
CA SER A 24 -10.03 -8.60 6.43
C SER A 24 -11.24 -9.07 5.63
N CYS A 25 -12.41 -9.02 6.24
CA CYS A 25 -13.69 -9.33 5.58
C CYS A 25 -14.58 -8.10 5.34
N MET A 26 -14.06 -6.89 5.54
CA MET A 26 -14.92 -5.70 5.55
C MET A 26 -14.88 -4.90 4.24
N ILE A 27 -13.69 -4.57 3.77
CA ILE A 27 -13.46 -3.74 2.58
C ILE A 27 -12.21 -4.30 1.91
N ASN A 28 -12.37 -4.82 0.69
CA ASN A 28 -11.29 -5.52 0.01
C ASN A 28 -10.94 -4.92 -1.36
N THR A 29 -11.82 -4.13 -1.95
CA THR A 29 -11.60 -3.51 -3.27
C THR A 29 -11.69 -1.98 -3.20
N LEU A 30 -11.14 -1.31 -4.21
CA LEU A 30 -11.26 0.14 -4.38
C LEU A 30 -12.72 0.60 -4.35
N ASP A 31 -13.60 -0.10 -5.08
CA ASP A 31 -15.00 0.30 -5.20
C ASP A 31 -15.71 0.23 -3.84
N GLU A 32 -15.46 -0.82 -3.05
CA GLU A 32 -15.97 -0.93 -1.68
C GLU A 32 -15.42 0.17 -0.77
N GLY A 33 -14.14 0.51 -0.93
CA GLY A 33 -13.49 1.59 -0.20
C GLY A 33 -14.09 2.96 -0.51
N ILE A 34 -14.34 3.25 -1.78
CA ILE A 34 -14.99 4.51 -2.21
C ILE A 34 -16.42 4.56 -1.66
N GLU A 35 -17.21 3.51 -1.82
CA GLU A 35 -18.57 3.46 -1.28
C GLU A 35 -18.56 3.70 0.23
N PHE A 36 -17.63 3.10 0.96
CA PHE A 36 -17.50 3.33 2.40
C PHE A 36 -17.22 4.80 2.72
N CYS A 37 -16.26 5.43 2.03
CA CYS A 37 -15.92 6.84 2.24
C CYS A 37 -17.12 7.77 1.93
N GLU A 38 -17.85 7.50 0.84
CA GLU A 38 -19.04 8.24 0.46
C GLU A 38 -20.15 8.12 1.53
N ARG A 39 -20.38 6.91 2.06
CA ARG A 39 -21.34 6.68 3.15
C ARG A 39 -20.93 7.33 4.47
N VAL A 40 -19.64 7.45 4.73
CA VAL A 40 -19.10 8.23 5.85
C VAL A 40 -19.38 9.72 5.64
N GLY A 41 -19.20 10.23 4.42
CA GLY A 41 -19.48 11.60 4.00
C GLY A 41 -18.58 12.62 4.70
N LYS A 42 -17.30 12.32 4.86
CA LYS A 42 -16.30 13.20 5.48
C LYS A 42 -15.08 13.35 4.58
N ASN A 43 -14.67 14.57 4.29
CA ASN A 43 -13.50 14.84 3.44
C ASN A 43 -12.18 14.37 4.05
N SER A 44 -12.11 14.28 5.37
CA SER A 44 -10.97 13.75 6.12
C SER A 44 -10.83 12.24 6.07
N VAL A 45 -11.82 11.51 5.53
CA VAL A 45 -11.74 10.04 5.40
C VAL A 45 -11.44 9.67 3.96
N LYS A 46 -10.29 9.11 3.75
CA LYS A 46 -9.70 8.76 2.46
C LYS A 46 -9.16 7.33 2.49
N LEU A 47 -8.49 6.90 1.42
CA LEU A 47 -8.02 5.54 1.26
C LEU A 47 -6.49 5.47 1.33
N LEU A 48 -6.02 4.37 1.91
CA LEU A 48 -4.68 3.84 1.76
C LEU A 48 -4.78 2.61 0.86
N LEU A 49 -3.99 2.60 -0.20
CA LEU A 49 -3.90 1.49 -1.14
C LEU A 49 -2.52 0.83 -1.03
N ASP A 50 -2.51 -0.50 -0.91
CA ASP A 50 -1.29 -1.31 -0.89
C ASP A 50 -1.21 -2.16 -2.17
N THR A 51 -0.08 -2.09 -2.87
CA THR A 51 0.15 -2.83 -4.11
C THR A 51 0.01 -4.34 -3.92
N PHE A 52 0.36 -4.88 -2.75
CA PHE A 52 0.18 -6.29 -2.43
C PHE A 52 -1.29 -6.67 -2.32
N HIS A 53 -2.10 -5.88 -1.60
CA HIS A 53 -3.52 -6.15 -1.44
C HIS A 53 -4.28 -5.98 -2.75
N MET A 54 -4.00 -4.92 -3.51
CA MET A 54 -4.59 -4.71 -4.85
C MET A 54 -4.29 -5.87 -5.79
N ASN A 55 -3.06 -6.40 -5.78
CA ASN A 55 -2.69 -7.54 -6.63
C ASN A 55 -3.52 -8.81 -6.35
N ILE A 56 -4.08 -8.95 -5.16
CA ILE A 56 -4.89 -10.11 -4.75
C ILE A 56 -6.37 -9.89 -5.09
N GLU A 57 -6.88 -8.68 -4.89
CA GLU A 57 -8.31 -8.40 -4.86
C GLU A 57 -8.84 -7.76 -6.14
N GLU A 58 -8.04 -6.92 -6.79
CA GLU A 58 -8.53 -6.18 -7.94
C GLU A 58 -8.54 -7.03 -9.22
N ILE A 59 -9.57 -6.84 -10.04
CA ILE A 59 -9.69 -7.50 -11.35
C ILE A 59 -8.85 -6.77 -12.39
N GLU A 60 -8.78 -5.44 -12.28
CA GLU A 60 -7.96 -4.59 -13.15
C GLU A 60 -6.51 -4.55 -12.67
N ASP A 61 -5.60 -4.16 -13.54
CA ASP A 61 -4.21 -3.96 -13.13
C ASP A 61 -4.06 -2.78 -12.16
N ILE A 62 -3.04 -2.84 -11.31
CA ILE A 62 -2.77 -1.84 -10.28
C ILE A 62 -2.70 -0.41 -10.84
N PRO A 63 -2.01 -0.14 -11.97
CA PRO A 63 -2.00 1.19 -12.57
C PRO A 63 -3.40 1.72 -12.92
N THR A 64 -4.29 0.88 -13.44
CA THR A 64 -5.67 1.25 -13.75
C THR A 64 -6.46 1.57 -12.48
N VAL A 65 -6.33 0.73 -11.46
CA VAL A 65 -6.96 0.95 -10.14
C VAL A 65 -6.50 2.27 -9.51
N LEU A 66 -5.20 2.57 -9.54
CA LEU A 66 -4.66 3.83 -9.02
C LEU A 66 -5.23 5.05 -9.76
N ARG A 67 -5.34 4.99 -11.09
CA ARG A 67 -5.96 6.09 -11.87
C ARG A 67 -7.42 6.30 -11.49
N ARG A 68 -8.18 5.21 -11.31
CA ARG A 68 -9.57 5.27 -10.85
C ARG A 68 -9.71 5.84 -9.45
N ALA A 69 -8.75 5.52 -8.56
CA ALA A 69 -8.76 6.02 -7.19
C ALA A 69 -8.63 7.55 -7.12
N GLY A 70 -7.83 8.17 -7.98
CA GLY A 70 -7.71 9.62 -8.07
C GLY A 70 -7.52 10.28 -6.69
N ASP A 71 -8.36 11.27 -6.38
CA ASP A 71 -8.31 12.02 -5.12
C ASP A 71 -8.72 11.22 -3.86
N TRP A 72 -9.22 10.00 -4.03
CA TRP A 72 -9.52 9.14 -2.87
C TRP A 72 -8.27 8.61 -2.20
N VAL A 73 -7.20 8.34 -2.94
CA VAL A 73 -5.95 7.81 -2.38
C VAL A 73 -5.12 8.92 -1.76
N LYS A 74 -4.76 8.76 -0.48
CA LYS A 74 -3.92 9.73 0.27
C LYS A 74 -2.70 9.09 0.91
N HIS A 75 -2.63 7.77 0.90
CA HIS A 75 -1.45 7.02 1.32
C HIS A 75 -1.29 5.78 0.45
N VAL A 76 -0.06 5.42 0.15
CA VAL A 76 0.24 4.23 -0.66
C VAL A 76 1.27 3.38 0.06
N HIS A 77 0.93 2.12 0.31
CA HIS A 77 1.89 1.10 0.68
C HIS A 77 2.39 0.37 -0.57
N VAL A 78 3.68 0.06 -0.58
CA VAL A 78 4.33 -0.62 -1.70
C VAL A 78 5.12 -1.84 -1.23
N GLY A 79 4.81 -2.95 -1.85
CA GLY A 79 5.49 -4.23 -1.70
C GLY A 79 5.29 -5.06 -2.96
N GLU A 80 6.12 -6.07 -3.14
CA GLU A 80 5.92 -7.02 -4.22
C GLU A 80 4.72 -7.95 -3.94
N ALA A 81 4.19 -8.62 -4.98
CA ALA A 81 3.12 -9.60 -4.83
C ALA A 81 3.48 -10.78 -3.91
N ASN A 82 4.77 -11.01 -3.68
CA ASN A 82 5.30 -12.01 -2.76
C ASN A 82 5.69 -11.44 -1.38
N ARG A 83 5.27 -10.20 -1.06
CA ARG A 83 5.64 -9.43 0.16
C ARG A 83 7.14 -9.14 0.30
N MET A 84 7.92 -9.33 -0.76
CA MET A 84 9.32 -8.93 -0.82
C MET A 84 9.46 -7.41 -1.01
N LEU A 85 10.70 -6.93 -0.94
CA LEU A 85 11.04 -5.55 -1.22
C LEU A 85 10.80 -5.20 -2.70
N PRO A 86 10.42 -3.96 -3.02
CA PRO A 86 10.29 -3.49 -4.39
C PRO A 86 11.51 -3.82 -5.26
N GLY A 87 11.26 -4.43 -6.43
CA GLY A 87 12.28 -4.95 -7.33
C GLY A 87 12.68 -6.40 -7.10
N GLN A 88 12.12 -7.08 -6.10
CA GLN A 88 12.36 -8.51 -5.83
C GLN A 88 11.15 -9.39 -6.19
N GLY A 89 10.30 -8.93 -7.08
CA GLY A 89 9.12 -9.63 -7.56
C GLY A 89 8.78 -9.29 -8.99
N HIS A 90 7.49 -9.12 -9.27
CA HIS A 90 6.96 -8.96 -10.63
C HIS A 90 6.10 -7.70 -10.82
N MET A 91 6.12 -6.77 -9.86
CA MET A 91 5.37 -5.52 -9.99
C MET A 91 5.96 -4.64 -11.09
N ASP A 92 5.11 -4.08 -11.94
CA ASP A 92 5.51 -3.07 -12.92
C ASP A 92 5.62 -1.70 -12.25
N TRP A 93 6.75 -1.44 -11.59
CA TRP A 93 6.99 -0.19 -10.87
C TRP A 93 6.96 1.04 -11.78
N ALA A 94 7.33 0.88 -13.05
CA ALA A 94 7.29 1.99 -14.01
C ALA A 94 5.84 2.38 -14.32
N ALA A 95 4.96 1.41 -14.58
CA ALA A 95 3.56 1.65 -14.83
C ALA A 95 2.83 2.17 -13.57
N ILE A 96 3.16 1.65 -12.39
CA ILE A 96 2.63 2.12 -11.09
C ILE A 96 3.04 3.59 -10.87
N GLY A 97 4.32 3.91 -11.07
CA GLY A 97 4.81 5.27 -10.95
C GLY A 97 4.13 6.23 -11.95
N GLN A 98 3.93 5.80 -13.19
CA GLN A 98 3.22 6.60 -14.16
C GLN A 98 1.76 6.87 -13.72
N ALA A 99 1.07 5.85 -13.20
CA ALA A 99 -0.30 6.02 -12.71
C ALA A 99 -0.40 7.02 -11.56
N LEU A 100 0.54 7.00 -10.62
CA LEU A 100 0.61 7.99 -9.52
C LEU A 100 0.85 9.42 -10.06
N ARG A 101 1.71 9.58 -11.07
CA ARG A 101 1.89 10.89 -11.74
C ARG A 101 0.64 11.35 -12.47
N ASP A 102 -0.05 10.45 -13.17
CA ASP A 102 -1.28 10.76 -13.92
C ASP A 102 -2.38 11.35 -13.04
N ILE A 103 -2.43 10.96 -11.77
CA ILE A 103 -3.39 11.49 -10.78
C ILE A 103 -2.80 12.63 -9.92
N ASN A 104 -1.61 13.13 -10.24
CA ASN A 104 -0.90 14.15 -9.46
C ASN A 104 -0.77 13.78 -7.97
N TYR A 105 -0.44 12.51 -7.68
CA TYR A 105 -0.31 12.03 -6.31
C TYR A 105 0.86 12.73 -5.60
N ASP A 106 0.56 13.39 -4.49
CA ASP A 106 1.52 14.11 -3.64
C ASP A 106 1.67 13.52 -2.23
N GLY A 107 1.02 12.38 -1.98
CA GLY A 107 1.04 11.69 -0.70
C GLY A 107 2.34 10.93 -0.43
N LYS A 108 2.34 10.17 0.66
CA LYS A 108 3.49 9.33 1.04
C LYS A 108 3.39 7.96 0.40
N VAL A 109 4.54 7.46 -0.03
CA VAL A 109 4.73 6.07 -0.47
C VAL A 109 5.63 5.38 0.56
N VAL A 110 5.12 4.34 1.18
CA VAL A 110 5.80 3.63 2.28
C VAL A 110 5.99 2.17 1.89
N MET A 111 7.20 1.66 2.04
CA MET A 111 7.47 0.23 1.84
C MET A 111 6.95 -0.59 3.02
N GLU A 112 6.21 -1.65 2.70
CA GLU A 112 5.68 -2.59 3.69
C GLU A 112 6.02 -4.05 3.33
N PRO A 113 7.31 -4.42 3.28
CA PRO A 113 7.72 -5.80 3.06
C PRO A 113 7.62 -6.61 4.34
N PHE A 114 7.33 -7.91 4.21
CA PHE A 114 7.30 -8.84 5.34
C PHE A 114 8.28 -9.99 5.10
N LEU A 115 9.54 -9.77 5.48
CA LEU A 115 10.65 -10.69 5.21
C LEU A 115 10.94 -11.65 6.36
N LEU A 116 10.64 -11.24 7.61
CA LEU A 116 11.06 -11.94 8.83
C LEU A 116 9.90 -12.63 9.51
N THR A 117 10.17 -13.80 10.11
CA THR A 117 9.18 -14.61 10.85
C THR A 117 8.99 -14.16 12.28
N GLY A 118 9.80 -13.24 12.78
CA GLY A 118 9.86 -12.87 14.19
C GLY A 118 8.68 -12.03 14.68
N GLY A 119 8.56 -11.97 16.02
CA GLY A 119 7.54 -11.19 16.72
C GLY A 119 6.13 -11.77 16.61
N GLU A 120 5.14 -10.94 16.95
CA GLU A 120 3.71 -11.32 16.92
C GLU A 120 3.08 -11.13 15.53
N VAL A 121 3.64 -10.24 14.72
CA VAL A 121 3.10 -9.88 13.39
C VAL A 121 3.31 -11.01 12.39
N GLY A 122 4.49 -11.61 12.34
CA GLY A 122 4.81 -12.67 11.39
C GLY A 122 3.77 -13.82 11.34
N PRO A 123 3.44 -14.45 12.48
CA PRO A 123 2.38 -15.47 12.52
C PRO A 123 0.99 -14.93 12.14
N ALA A 124 0.64 -13.69 12.53
CA ALA A 124 -0.65 -13.09 12.24
C ALA A 124 -0.90 -12.94 10.74
N ILE A 125 0.13 -12.53 10.00
CA ILE A 125 0.09 -12.32 8.54
C ILE A 125 0.66 -13.50 7.73
N LYS A 126 0.86 -14.66 8.37
CA LYS A 126 1.27 -15.93 7.73
C LYS A 126 2.68 -15.94 7.13
N VAL A 127 3.61 -15.19 7.69
CA VAL A 127 5.03 -15.26 7.32
C VAL A 127 5.69 -16.42 8.08
N TRP A 128 5.70 -17.59 7.46
CA TRP A 128 6.15 -18.84 8.06
C TRP A 128 7.64 -19.15 7.88
N ARG A 129 8.32 -18.41 7.02
CA ARG A 129 9.74 -18.59 6.72
C ARG A 129 10.44 -17.25 6.55
N ASP A 130 11.71 -17.21 6.87
CA ASP A 130 12.56 -16.06 6.60
C ASP A 130 12.76 -15.92 5.08
N LEU A 131 12.40 -14.77 4.54
CA LEU A 131 12.56 -14.41 3.14
C LEU A 131 13.76 -13.48 2.91
N SER A 132 14.45 -13.07 3.98
CA SER A 132 15.65 -12.23 3.90
C SER A 132 16.90 -13.00 3.52
N GLY A 133 16.86 -14.35 3.55
CA GLY A 133 18.02 -15.21 3.40
C GLY A 133 18.95 -15.16 4.62
N ASN A 134 18.41 -15.00 5.81
CA ASN A 134 19.11 -14.80 7.08
C ASN A 134 20.00 -13.54 7.07
N ALA A 135 19.52 -12.47 6.46
CA ALA A 135 20.23 -11.20 6.42
C ALA A 135 20.41 -10.63 7.84
N ASP A 136 21.64 -10.20 8.15
CA ASP A 136 21.92 -9.36 9.31
C ASP A 136 21.45 -7.92 9.08
N ALA A 137 21.63 -7.05 10.05
CA ALA A 137 21.18 -5.65 9.98
C ALA A 137 21.85 -4.89 8.82
N GLU A 138 23.14 -5.07 8.60
CA GLU A 138 23.88 -4.40 7.53
C GLU A 138 23.37 -4.84 6.16
N LYS A 139 23.16 -6.13 5.99
CA LYS A 139 22.60 -6.68 4.74
C LYS A 139 21.16 -6.23 4.52
N MET A 140 20.36 -6.14 5.58
CA MET A 140 19.00 -5.63 5.50
C MET A 140 18.99 -4.16 5.05
N ASP A 141 19.87 -3.32 5.60
CA ASP A 141 20.01 -1.92 5.19
C ASP A 141 20.40 -1.79 3.72
N GLU A 142 21.31 -2.63 3.22
CA GLU A 142 21.63 -2.67 1.79
C GLU A 142 20.43 -3.04 0.92
N MET A 143 19.66 -4.04 1.34
CA MET A 143 18.45 -4.48 0.62
C MET A 143 17.41 -3.36 0.58
N MET A 144 17.17 -2.67 1.70
CA MET A 144 16.26 -1.54 1.79
C MET A 144 16.73 -0.38 0.90
N ALA A 145 18.03 -0.05 0.91
CA ALA A 145 18.58 1.01 0.07
C ALA A 145 18.37 0.73 -1.43
N LYS A 146 18.54 -0.52 -1.86
CA LYS A 146 18.29 -0.94 -3.26
C LYS A 146 16.80 -0.77 -3.62
N ALA A 147 15.89 -1.18 -2.74
CA ALA A 147 14.45 -1.02 -2.96
C ALA A 147 14.06 0.46 -3.06
N VAL A 148 14.64 1.33 -2.23
CA VAL A 148 14.45 2.78 -2.33
C VAL A 148 14.93 3.30 -3.69
N CYS A 149 16.06 2.82 -4.19
CA CYS A 149 16.55 3.21 -5.53
C CYS A 149 15.57 2.79 -6.62
N VAL A 150 15.02 1.57 -6.57
CA VAL A 150 14.00 1.09 -7.53
C VAL A 150 12.78 2.01 -7.51
N LEU A 151 12.25 2.32 -6.32
CA LEU A 151 11.09 3.20 -6.19
C LEU A 151 11.39 4.61 -6.71
N ARG A 152 12.51 5.22 -6.31
CA ARG A 152 12.87 6.57 -6.76
C ARG A 152 13.02 6.66 -8.27
N SER A 153 13.61 5.64 -8.90
CA SER A 153 13.79 5.62 -10.35
C SER A 153 12.47 5.52 -11.12
N ASN A 154 11.44 4.95 -10.52
CA ASN A 154 10.16 4.70 -11.19
C ASN A 154 9.04 5.68 -10.77
N LEU A 155 9.04 6.12 -9.51
CA LEU A 155 7.97 6.99 -8.99
C LEU A 155 8.25 8.47 -9.20
N ASN A 156 9.53 8.90 -9.21
CA ASN A 156 9.93 10.31 -9.30
C ASN A 156 10.43 10.71 -10.69
N ALA A 157 10.39 9.82 -11.67
CA ALA A 157 10.92 10.07 -13.02
C ALA A 157 9.98 10.97 -13.84
#